data_5c2ed0ce3c136e5b105ad19d3658e570
#
_entry.id   5c2ed0ce3c136e5b105ad19d3658e570
#
_cell.length_a   1.000
_cell.length_b   1.000
_cell.length_c   1.000
_cell.angle_alpha   90.00
_cell.angle_beta   90.00
_cell.angle_gamma   90.00
#
_symmetry.space_group_name_H-M   'P 1'
#
loop_
_entity.id
_entity.type
_entity.pdbx_description
1 polymer ?
#
loop_
_entity_poly.entity_id
_entity_poly.type
_entity_poly.pdbx_seq_one_letter_code
_entity_poly.pdbx_strand_id
1 'polypeptide(L)'
;FRDYMVQLSKSPILGVFVGSGLTLLIQASSATIGILQNLYASHLIDLKGALPVLFGDNIGTTITAIIASLGANIAAKRVAGAHVAFNVIGTIICLVFLVPFTSLIQWFETTLHLSPEMTIAFAHGTFNITNTIIQFPFIGALAYFVTKLIPGEDEVVKYEPLYLDENLITQAPSIALGNA
;
A
#
# COMPACT_ATOMS: atom_id res chain seq x y z
N PHE A 1 -14.48 -25.26 -7.64
CA PHE A 1 -13.40 -24.61 -6.90
C PHE A 1 -12.05 -24.85 -7.58
N ARG A 2 -11.67 -26.11 -7.84
CA ARG A 2 -10.40 -26.47 -8.49
C ARG A 2 -10.21 -25.78 -9.86
N ASP A 3 -11.25 -25.70 -10.66
CA ASP A 3 -11.21 -25.07 -11.97
C ASP A 3 -10.92 -23.56 -11.88
N TYR A 4 -11.47 -22.89 -10.86
CA TYR A 4 -11.14 -21.47 -10.58
C TYR A 4 -9.68 -21.29 -10.17
N MET A 5 -9.11 -22.18 -9.37
CA MET A 5 -7.69 -22.12 -8.99
C MET A 5 -6.77 -22.34 -10.19
N VAL A 6 -7.13 -23.26 -11.09
CA VAL A 6 -6.42 -23.47 -12.36
C VAL A 6 -6.50 -22.23 -13.26
N GLN A 7 -7.65 -21.53 -13.28
CA GLN A 7 -7.79 -20.29 -14.03
C GLN A 7 -6.92 -19.16 -13.44
N LEU A 8 -6.81 -19.06 -12.11
CA LEU A 8 -5.90 -18.11 -11.46
C LEU A 8 -4.45 -18.32 -11.86
N SER A 9 -4.00 -19.58 -11.91
CA SER A 9 -2.64 -19.91 -12.35
C SER A 9 -2.39 -19.59 -13.82
N LYS A 10 -3.44 -19.57 -14.67
CA LYS A 10 -3.35 -19.24 -16.10
C LYS A 10 -3.49 -17.76 -16.42
N SER A 11 -4.12 -16.98 -15.54
CA SER A 11 -4.39 -15.56 -15.77
C SER A 11 -3.90 -14.71 -14.58
N PRO A 12 -2.65 -14.23 -14.62
CA PRO A 12 -2.10 -13.39 -13.54
C PRO A 12 -2.95 -12.15 -13.24
N ILE A 13 -3.53 -11.53 -14.27
CA ILE A 13 -4.41 -10.37 -14.11
C ILE A 13 -5.65 -10.72 -13.27
N LEU A 14 -6.26 -11.88 -13.53
CA LEU A 14 -7.38 -12.36 -12.72
C LEU A 14 -6.96 -12.58 -11.26
N GLY A 15 -5.76 -13.10 -11.02
CA GLY A 15 -5.19 -13.27 -9.69
C GLY A 15 -5.11 -11.92 -8.94
N VAL A 16 -4.62 -10.87 -9.59
CA VAL A 16 -4.57 -9.52 -9.00
C VAL A 16 -5.97 -9.02 -8.64
N PHE A 17 -6.96 -9.17 -9.53
CA PHE A 17 -8.33 -8.73 -9.24
C PHE A 17 -8.94 -9.52 -8.07
N VAL A 18 -8.71 -10.83 -8.00
CA VAL A 18 -9.21 -11.67 -6.90
C VAL A 18 -8.56 -11.26 -5.57
N GLY A 19 -7.24 -11.09 -5.54
CA GLY A 19 -6.53 -10.64 -4.34
C GLY A 19 -6.97 -9.25 -3.88
N SER A 20 -7.06 -8.29 -4.82
CA SER A 20 -7.55 -6.94 -4.51
C SER A 20 -8.98 -6.95 -3.99
N GLY A 21 -9.88 -7.68 -4.64
CA GLY A 21 -11.29 -7.76 -4.24
C GLY A 21 -11.46 -8.43 -2.87
N LEU A 22 -10.72 -9.50 -2.61
CA LEU A 22 -10.78 -10.21 -1.33
C LEU A 22 -10.33 -9.30 -0.18
N THR A 23 -9.19 -8.63 -0.34
CA THR A 23 -8.65 -7.74 0.69
C THR A 23 -9.49 -6.48 0.86
N LEU A 24 -10.07 -5.95 -0.22
CA LEU A 24 -11.02 -4.84 -0.15
C LEU A 24 -12.25 -5.20 0.69
N LEU A 25 -12.76 -6.43 0.55
CA LEU A 25 -13.91 -6.90 1.30
C LEU A 25 -13.57 -7.19 2.77
N ILE A 26 -12.46 -7.87 3.02
CA ILE A 26 -12.02 -8.27 4.37
C ILE A 26 -11.42 -7.08 5.13
N GLN A 27 -10.79 -6.13 4.43
CA GLN A 27 -10.05 -4.98 4.97
C GLN A 27 -8.89 -5.39 5.92
N ALA A 28 -8.37 -6.60 5.74
CA ALA A 28 -7.27 -7.16 6.52
C ALA A 28 -6.38 -8.02 5.61
N SER A 29 -5.24 -7.45 5.17
CA SER A 29 -4.28 -8.16 4.32
C SER A 29 -3.72 -9.42 4.98
N SER A 30 -3.51 -9.40 6.30
CA SER A 30 -3.07 -10.59 7.03
C SER A 30 -4.05 -11.76 6.91
N ALA A 31 -5.35 -11.51 6.86
CA ALA A 31 -6.35 -12.54 6.66
C ALA A 31 -6.31 -13.09 5.21
N THR A 32 -6.19 -12.23 4.21
CA THR A 32 -6.04 -12.63 2.81
C THR A 32 -4.76 -13.45 2.61
N ILE A 33 -3.63 -13.01 3.16
CA ILE A 33 -2.37 -13.75 3.12
C ILE A 33 -2.50 -15.10 3.84
N GLY A 34 -3.16 -15.16 5.00
CA GLY A 34 -3.42 -16.42 5.71
C GLY A 34 -4.25 -17.42 4.89
N ILE A 35 -5.26 -16.94 4.18
CA ILE A 35 -6.02 -17.76 3.22
C ILE A 35 -5.11 -18.28 2.12
N LEU A 36 -4.28 -17.41 1.53
CA LEU A 36 -3.37 -17.76 0.45
C LEU A 36 -2.30 -18.77 0.89
N GLN A 37 -1.77 -18.63 2.12
CA GLN A 37 -0.86 -19.59 2.74
C GLN A 37 -1.50 -20.98 2.84
N ASN A 38 -2.74 -21.06 3.31
CA ASN A 38 -3.47 -22.33 3.41
C ASN A 38 -3.75 -22.95 2.03
N LEU A 39 -4.11 -22.15 1.03
CA LEU A 39 -4.34 -22.64 -0.34
C LEU A 39 -3.04 -23.19 -0.96
N TYR A 40 -1.92 -22.52 -0.74
CA TYR A 40 -0.62 -22.97 -1.23
C TYR A 40 -0.15 -24.23 -0.48
N ALA A 41 -0.25 -24.27 0.85
CA ALA A 41 0.10 -25.43 1.66
C ALA A 41 -0.75 -26.67 1.33
N SER A 42 -2.01 -26.48 0.98
CA SER A 42 -2.92 -27.57 0.55
C SER A 42 -2.75 -27.98 -0.93
N HIS A 43 -1.78 -27.43 -1.64
CA HIS A 43 -1.55 -27.65 -3.08
C HIS A 43 -2.77 -27.35 -3.96
N LEU A 44 -3.65 -26.45 -3.52
CA LEU A 44 -4.82 -26.00 -4.26
C LEU A 44 -4.48 -24.89 -5.27
N ILE A 45 -3.40 -24.16 -5.04
CA ILE A 45 -2.83 -23.17 -5.96
C ILE A 45 -1.31 -23.38 -6.01
N ASP A 46 -0.72 -23.19 -7.18
CA ASP A 46 0.73 -23.16 -7.33
C ASP A 46 1.30 -21.76 -7.05
N LEU A 47 2.62 -21.66 -6.89
CA LEU A 47 3.28 -20.38 -6.58
C LEU A 47 3.02 -19.33 -7.66
N LYS A 48 3.01 -19.73 -8.93
CA LYS A 48 2.76 -18.84 -10.08
C LYS A 48 1.36 -18.21 -10.03
N GLY A 49 0.37 -18.95 -9.54
CA GLY A 49 -0.99 -18.45 -9.34
C GLY A 49 -1.15 -17.66 -8.05
N ALA A 50 -0.42 -18.05 -6.99
CA ALA A 50 -0.49 -17.39 -5.68
C ALA A 50 0.11 -15.97 -5.70
N LEU A 51 1.24 -15.76 -6.40
CA LEU A 51 1.93 -14.47 -6.45
C LEU A 51 1.06 -13.33 -6.99
N PRO A 52 0.33 -13.47 -8.11
CA PRO A 52 -0.57 -12.41 -8.56
C PRO A 52 -1.69 -12.06 -7.55
N VAL A 53 -2.22 -13.06 -6.83
CA VAL A 53 -3.20 -12.82 -5.75
C VAL A 53 -2.57 -11.99 -4.63
N LEU A 54 -1.34 -12.31 -4.24
CA LEU A 54 -0.55 -11.56 -3.26
C LEU A 54 -0.29 -10.12 -3.72
N PHE A 55 0.03 -9.90 -4.99
CA PHE A 55 0.21 -8.54 -5.54
C PHE A 55 -1.10 -7.75 -5.48
N GLY A 56 -2.22 -8.41 -5.78
CA GLY A 56 -3.55 -7.82 -5.66
C GLY A 56 -3.92 -7.47 -4.21
N ASP A 57 -3.57 -8.31 -3.26
CA ASP A 57 -3.76 -8.03 -1.83
C ASP A 57 -3.15 -6.68 -1.41
N ASN A 58 -1.95 -6.37 -1.89
CA ASN A 58 -1.30 -5.10 -1.62
C ASN A 58 -2.07 -3.89 -2.20
N ILE A 59 -2.69 -4.02 -3.38
CA ILE A 59 -3.58 -2.99 -3.92
C ILE A 59 -4.83 -2.88 -3.04
N GLY A 60 -5.46 -4.00 -2.70
CA GLY A 60 -6.68 -4.05 -1.87
C GLY A 60 -6.50 -3.38 -0.51
N THR A 61 -5.32 -3.52 0.09
CA THR A 61 -4.96 -2.90 1.39
C THR A 61 -5.08 -1.38 1.35
N THR A 62 -4.88 -0.73 0.19
CA THR A 62 -4.95 0.72 0.07
C THR A 62 -6.33 1.31 0.28
N ILE A 63 -7.38 0.49 0.23
CA ILE A 63 -8.77 0.96 0.43
C ILE A 63 -8.97 1.60 1.81
N THR A 64 -8.29 1.09 2.83
CA THR A 64 -8.38 1.65 4.19
C THR A 64 -7.85 3.08 4.25
N ALA A 65 -6.74 3.36 3.53
CA ALA A 65 -6.19 4.71 3.41
C ALA A 65 -7.13 5.63 2.61
N ILE A 66 -7.75 5.12 1.53
CA ILE A 66 -8.74 5.87 0.75
C ILE A 66 -9.93 6.24 1.63
N ILE A 67 -10.51 5.28 2.36
CA ILE A 67 -11.65 5.52 3.25
C ILE A 67 -11.27 6.54 4.33
N ALA A 68 -10.10 6.38 4.97
CA ALA A 68 -9.62 7.31 5.99
C ALA A 68 -9.39 8.74 5.46
N SER A 69 -9.11 8.88 4.16
CA SER A 69 -8.91 10.18 3.53
C SER A 69 -10.21 10.88 3.11
N LEU A 70 -11.37 10.19 3.15
CA LEU A 70 -12.67 10.79 2.87
C LEU A 70 -12.99 11.84 3.93
N GLY A 71 -13.23 13.06 3.50
CA GLY A 71 -13.45 14.19 4.42
C GLY A 71 -12.19 14.78 5.05
N ALA A 72 -11.01 14.20 4.84
CA ALA A 72 -9.75 14.73 5.34
C ALA A 72 -9.21 15.86 4.44
N ASN A 73 -8.14 16.51 4.90
CA ASN A 73 -7.44 17.55 4.18
C ASN A 73 -6.75 17.01 2.91
N ILE A 74 -6.25 17.92 2.07
CA ILE A 74 -5.66 17.59 0.76
C ILE A 74 -4.37 16.77 0.94
N ALA A 75 -3.57 17.08 1.96
CA ALA A 75 -2.36 16.32 2.25
C ALA A 75 -2.67 14.84 2.54
N ALA A 76 -3.69 14.54 3.35
CA ALA A 76 -4.12 13.17 3.63
C ALA A 76 -4.62 12.45 2.37
N LYS A 77 -5.39 13.13 1.51
CA LYS A 77 -5.83 12.57 0.21
C LYS A 77 -4.64 12.25 -0.70
N ARG A 78 -3.62 13.12 -0.74
CA ARG A 78 -2.39 12.87 -1.50
C ARG A 78 -1.61 11.68 -0.95
N VAL A 79 -1.53 11.52 0.36
CA VAL A 79 -0.88 10.34 0.97
C VAL A 79 -1.63 9.05 0.58
N ALA A 80 -2.96 9.04 0.66
CA ALA A 80 -3.76 7.91 0.21
C ALA A 80 -3.56 7.62 -1.29
N GLY A 81 -3.57 8.65 -2.13
CA GLY A 81 -3.30 8.54 -3.56
C GLY A 81 -1.90 8.01 -3.87
N ALA A 82 -0.88 8.45 -3.12
CA ALA A 82 0.48 7.95 -3.25
C ALA A 82 0.58 6.46 -2.85
N HIS A 83 -0.13 6.06 -1.79
CA HIS A 83 -0.19 4.66 -1.36
C HIS A 83 -0.80 3.76 -2.45
N VAL A 84 -1.91 4.18 -3.06
CA VAL A 84 -2.52 3.47 -4.20
C VAL A 84 -1.54 3.37 -5.37
N ALA A 85 -0.99 4.52 -5.80
CA ALA A 85 -0.09 4.57 -6.94
C ALA A 85 1.16 3.69 -6.73
N PHE A 86 1.75 3.74 -5.53
CA PHE A 86 2.90 2.91 -5.16
C PHE A 86 2.60 1.41 -5.31
N ASN A 87 1.46 0.93 -4.80
CA ASN A 87 1.10 -0.49 -4.88
C ASN A 87 0.70 -0.91 -6.30
N VAL A 88 0.00 -0.07 -7.05
CA VAL A 88 -0.36 -0.34 -8.46
C VAL A 88 0.90 -0.43 -9.33
N ILE A 89 1.82 0.54 -9.20
CA ILE A 89 3.09 0.55 -9.95
C ILE A 89 3.90 -0.71 -9.60
N GLY A 90 4.04 -1.02 -8.32
CA GLY A 90 4.76 -2.21 -7.87
C GLY A 90 4.15 -3.51 -8.40
N THR A 91 2.83 -3.62 -8.38
CA THR A 91 2.11 -4.76 -8.96
C THR A 91 2.37 -4.89 -10.45
N ILE A 92 2.32 -3.79 -11.21
CA ILE A 92 2.62 -3.80 -12.66
C ILE A 92 4.06 -4.28 -12.90
N ILE A 93 5.02 -3.73 -12.16
CA ILE A 93 6.44 -4.14 -12.28
C ILE A 93 6.58 -5.63 -12.01
N CYS A 94 6.04 -6.12 -10.89
CA CYS A 94 6.15 -7.53 -10.52
C CYS A 94 5.37 -8.47 -11.47
N LEU A 95 4.27 -8.02 -12.09
CA LEU A 95 3.60 -8.79 -13.13
C LEU A 95 4.44 -8.92 -14.41
N VAL A 96 5.09 -7.83 -14.83
CA VAL A 96 6.02 -7.86 -15.99
C VAL A 96 7.18 -8.81 -15.71
N PHE A 97 7.68 -8.82 -14.48
CA PHE A 97 8.78 -9.69 -14.03
C PHE A 97 8.28 -10.92 -13.26
N LEU A 98 7.06 -11.40 -13.51
CA LEU A 98 6.45 -12.50 -12.75
C LEU A 98 7.32 -13.78 -12.79
N VAL A 99 7.87 -14.12 -13.96
CA VAL A 99 8.70 -15.34 -14.09
C VAL A 99 9.97 -15.26 -13.26
N PRO A 100 10.84 -14.24 -13.41
CA PRO A 100 12.02 -14.14 -12.57
C PRO A 100 11.70 -13.95 -11.08
N PHE A 101 10.61 -13.26 -10.73
CA PHE A 101 10.18 -13.13 -9.35
C PHE A 101 9.75 -14.50 -8.77
N THR A 102 8.99 -15.28 -9.52
CA THR A 102 8.62 -16.66 -9.12
C THR A 102 9.86 -17.52 -8.89
N SER A 103 10.84 -17.45 -9.80
CA SER A 103 12.10 -18.20 -9.66
C SER A 103 12.90 -17.78 -8.44
N LEU A 104 12.91 -16.50 -8.10
CA LEU A 104 13.55 -15.97 -6.90
C LEU A 104 12.89 -16.53 -5.63
N ILE A 105 11.57 -16.54 -5.56
CA ILE A 105 10.86 -17.09 -4.39
C ILE A 105 11.06 -18.61 -4.28
N GLN A 106 11.05 -19.35 -5.39
CA GLN A 106 11.38 -20.78 -5.41
C GLN A 106 12.80 -21.06 -4.93
N TRP A 107 13.76 -20.20 -5.29
CA TRP A 107 15.12 -20.30 -4.81
C TRP A 107 15.19 -20.07 -3.29
N PHE A 108 14.47 -19.10 -2.73
CA PHE A 108 14.36 -18.92 -1.28
C PHE A 108 13.72 -20.16 -0.62
N GLU A 109 12.61 -20.65 -1.18
CA GLU A 109 11.89 -21.82 -0.66
C GLU A 109 12.83 -23.03 -0.54
N THR A 110 13.60 -23.31 -1.59
CA THR A 110 14.51 -24.47 -1.63
C THR A 110 15.77 -24.27 -0.79
N THR A 111 16.39 -23.10 -0.85
CA THR A 111 17.68 -22.82 -0.19
C THR A 111 17.52 -22.67 1.33
N LEU A 112 16.42 -22.03 1.76
CA LEU A 112 16.13 -21.79 3.17
C LEU A 112 15.22 -22.85 3.77
N HIS A 113 14.82 -23.87 3.00
CA HIS A 113 13.91 -24.93 3.43
C HIS A 113 12.61 -24.38 4.06
N LEU A 114 12.01 -23.37 3.39
CA LEU A 114 10.82 -22.72 3.91
C LEU A 114 9.61 -23.66 3.84
N SER A 115 8.74 -23.61 4.87
CA SER A 115 7.43 -24.24 4.76
C SER A 115 6.57 -23.48 3.70
N PRO A 116 5.52 -24.10 3.15
CA PRO A 116 4.66 -23.43 2.19
C PRO A 116 4.11 -22.10 2.70
N GLU A 117 3.70 -22.03 3.96
CA GLU A 117 3.18 -20.82 4.59
C GLU A 117 4.27 -19.74 4.67
N MET A 118 5.49 -20.13 5.06
CA MET A 118 6.64 -19.23 5.10
C MET A 118 7.04 -18.76 3.70
N THR A 119 6.90 -19.59 2.68
CA THR A 119 7.18 -19.21 1.29
C THR A 119 6.29 -18.04 0.86
N ILE A 120 4.98 -18.08 1.16
CA ILE A 120 4.07 -16.97 0.86
C ILE A 120 4.39 -15.73 1.70
N ALA A 121 4.73 -15.89 2.98
CA ALA A 121 5.15 -14.76 3.83
C ALA A 121 6.44 -14.10 3.31
N PHE A 122 7.43 -14.91 2.90
CA PHE A 122 8.67 -14.43 2.27
C PHE A 122 8.41 -13.73 0.95
N ALA A 123 7.52 -14.28 0.12
CA ALA A 123 7.11 -13.65 -1.13
C ALA A 123 6.50 -12.27 -0.88
N HIS A 124 5.64 -12.13 0.14
CA HIS A 124 5.03 -10.86 0.52
C HIS A 124 6.08 -9.85 0.99
N GLY A 125 6.98 -10.25 1.89
CA GLY A 125 8.09 -9.40 2.33
C GLY A 125 9.00 -8.98 1.17
N THR A 126 9.38 -9.94 0.32
CA THR A 126 10.24 -9.70 -0.87
C THR A 126 9.57 -8.72 -1.84
N PHE A 127 8.27 -8.87 -2.11
CA PHE A 127 7.52 -7.92 -2.94
C PHE A 127 7.62 -6.50 -2.38
N ASN A 128 7.29 -6.30 -1.11
CA ASN A 128 7.29 -4.97 -0.49
C ASN A 128 8.69 -4.34 -0.44
N ILE A 129 9.73 -5.12 -0.08
CA ILE A 129 11.12 -4.64 -0.04
C ILE A 129 11.60 -4.26 -1.45
N THR A 130 11.39 -5.14 -2.42
CA THR A 130 11.79 -4.90 -3.82
C THR A 130 11.08 -3.68 -4.40
N ASN A 131 9.77 -3.57 -4.16
CA ASN A 131 8.96 -2.45 -4.58
C ASN A 131 9.47 -1.13 -3.99
N THR A 132 9.79 -1.14 -2.69
CA THR A 132 10.35 0.03 -2.01
C THR A 132 11.71 0.42 -2.61
N ILE A 133 12.63 -0.53 -2.80
CA ILE A 133 13.96 -0.26 -3.37
C ILE A 133 13.85 0.33 -4.77
N ILE A 134 12.97 -0.23 -5.62
CA ILE A 134 12.80 0.24 -7.00
C ILE A 134 12.18 1.63 -7.03
N GLN A 135 11.17 1.92 -6.21
CA GLN A 135 10.43 3.18 -6.26
C GLN A 135 11.06 4.30 -5.44
N PHE A 136 11.92 3.98 -4.46
CA PHE A 136 12.55 4.98 -3.60
C PHE A 136 13.26 6.11 -4.36
N PRO A 137 14.06 5.85 -5.42
CA PRO A 137 14.70 6.92 -6.20
C PRO A 137 13.69 7.83 -6.92
N PHE A 138 12.46 7.38 -7.12
CA PHE A 138 11.41 8.08 -7.87
C PHE A 138 10.34 8.72 -6.97
N ILE A 139 10.58 8.80 -5.67
CA ILE A 139 9.59 9.33 -4.71
C ILE A 139 9.17 10.76 -5.05
N GLY A 140 10.10 11.60 -5.55
CA GLY A 140 9.79 12.95 -6.00
C GLY A 140 8.85 12.99 -7.22
N ALA A 141 9.03 12.06 -8.16
CA ALA A 141 8.16 11.93 -9.32
C ALA A 141 6.76 11.43 -8.91
N LEU A 142 6.69 10.48 -7.97
CA LEU A 142 5.44 9.99 -7.41
C LEU A 142 4.68 11.13 -6.70
N ALA A 143 5.37 11.91 -5.87
CA ALA A 143 4.79 13.05 -5.17
C ALA A 143 4.26 14.12 -6.16
N TYR A 144 5.04 14.44 -7.19
CA TYR A 144 4.62 15.36 -8.26
C TYR A 144 3.36 14.85 -8.99
N PHE A 145 3.36 13.58 -9.38
CA PHE A 145 2.22 12.95 -10.06
C PHE A 145 0.95 13.03 -9.20
N VAL A 146 1.04 12.65 -7.93
CA VAL A 146 -0.11 12.66 -7.01
C VAL A 146 -0.59 14.08 -6.72
N THR A 147 0.33 15.04 -6.58
CA THR A 147 -0.04 16.46 -6.39
C THR A 147 -0.78 17.02 -7.60
N LYS A 148 -0.39 16.62 -8.81
CA LYS A 148 -1.07 17.01 -10.05
C LYS A 148 -2.45 16.34 -10.19
N LEU A 149 -2.57 15.09 -9.73
CA LEU A 149 -3.84 14.34 -9.78
C LEU A 149 -4.86 14.83 -8.75
N ILE A 150 -4.37 15.28 -7.57
CA ILE A 150 -5.19 15.81 -6.47
C ILE A 150 -4.79 17.27 -6.25
N PRO A 151 -5.37 18.20 -7.02
CA PRO A 151 -5.06 19.62 -6.93
C PRO A 151 -5.69 20.24 -5.66
N GLY A 152 -5.17 21.39 -5.25
CA GLY A 152 -5.66 22.19 -4.12
C GLY A 152 -4.55 22.46 -3.12
N GLU A 153 -4.85 23.29 -2.14
CA GLU A 153 -3.99 23.64 -1.01
C GLU A 153 -4.78 23.44 0.28
N ASP A 154 -4.11 22.97 1.31
CA ASP A 154 -4.72 22.92 2.63
C ASP A 154 -4.78 24.36 3.19
N GLU A 155 -5.87 24.70 3.87
CA GLU A 155 -5.93 25.95 4.62
C GLU A 155 -4.80 25.97 5.65
N VAL A 156 -3.88 26.89 5.47
CA VAL A 156 -2.84 27.13 6.47
C VAL A 156 -3.55 27.75 7.67
N VAL A 157 -3.75 26.96 8.71
CA VAL A 157 -4.17 27.51 10.00
C VAL A 157 -3.02 28.39 10.47
N LYS A 158 -3.11 29.68 10.19
CA LYS A 158 -2.21 30.65 10.78
C LYS A 158 -2.48 30.65 12.29
N TYR A 159 -1.56 30.10 13.05
CA TYR A 159 -1.52 30.28 14.49
C TYR A 159 -1.04 31.72 14.79
N GLU A 160 -1.83 32.71 14.33
CA GLU A 160 -1.69 34.05 14.83
C GLU A 160 -2.43 34.08 16.16
N PRO A 161 -1.79 34.55 17.25
CA PRO A 161 -2.49 34.66 18.53
C PRO A 161 -3.64 35.64 18.35
N LEU A 162 -4.87 35.12 18.37
CA LEU A 162 -6.12 35.87 18.10
C LEU A 162 -6.36 37.00 19.12
N TYR A 163 -5.65 37.00 20.24
CA TYR A 163 -5.89 37.89 21.37
C TYR A 163 -4.64 38.70 21.81
N LEU A 164 -3.52 38.55 21.06
CA LEU A 164 -2.30 39.35 21.34
C LEU A 164 -2.23 40.51 20.35
N ASP A 165 -2.69 41.68 20.78
CA ASP A 165 -2.48 42.94 20.07
C ASP A 165 -1.01 43.39 20.26
N GLU A 166 -0.26 43.62 19.17
CA GLU A 166 1.14 44.07 19.20
C GLU A 166 1.30 45.36 20.00
N ASN A 167 0.27 46.23 19.99
CA ASN A 167 0.27 47.45 20.78
C ASN A 167 0.14 47.16 22.28
N LEU A 168 -0.62 46.16 22.68
CA LEU A 168 -0.75 45.71 24.07
C LEU A 168 0.55 45.06 24.59
N ILE A 169 1.27 44.30 23.73
CA ILE A 169 2.55 43.70 24.10
C ILE A 169 3.60 44.80 24.40
N THR A 170 3.60 45.86 23.61
CA THR A 170 4.61 46.94 23.77
C THR A 170 4.25 47.95 24.86
N GLN A 171 2.96 48.24 25.08
CA GLN A 171 2.53 49.28 26.02
C GLN A 171 2.10 48.74 27.40
N ALA A 172 1.62 47.51 27.47
CA ALA A 172 1.14 46.90 28.71
C ALA A 172 1.33 45.37 28.71
N PRO A 173 2.58 44.85 28.82
CA PRO A 173 2.90 43.43 28.73
C PRO A 173 2.14 42.54 29.72
N SER A 174 1.85 43.09 30.92
CA SER A 174 1.11 42.36 31.96
C SER A 174 -0.36 42.14 31.61
N ILE A 175 -0.97 43.05 30.83
CA ILE A 175 -2.34 42.91 30.34
C ILE A 175 -2.38 41.95 29.13
N ALA A 176 -1.38 42.01 28.26
CA ALA A 176 -1.24 41.10 27.12
C ALA A 176 -1.11 39.63 27.57
N LEU A 177 -0.35 39.36 28.64
CA LEU A 177 -0.20 38.02 29.23
C LEU A 177 -1.49 37.50 29.90
N GLY A 178 -2.37 38.41 30.38
CA GLY A 178 -3.66 38.02 30.95
C GLY A 178 -4.71 37.63 29.91
N ASN A 179 -4.49 37.96 28.62
CA ASN A 179 -5.38 37.67 27.49
C ASN A 179 -4.86 36.55 26.59
N ALA A 180 -3.70 35.96 26.87
CA ALA A 180 -3.10 34.84 26.17
C ALA A 180 -3.59 33.50 26.75
#